data_fc22cb967a147f0183829925a084ee54
#
_entry.id   fc22cb967a147f0183829925a084ee54
#
_cell.length_a   1.000
_cell.length_b   1.000
_cell.length_c   1.000
_cell.angle_alpha   90.00
_cell.angle_beta   90.00
_cell.angle_gamma   90.00
#
_symmetry.space_group_name_H-M   'P 1'
#
loop_
_entity.id
_entity.type
_entity.pdbx_description
1 polymer ?
#
loop_
_entity_poly.entity_id
_entity_poly.type
_entity_poly.pdbx_seq_one_letter_code
_entity_poly.pdbx_strand_id
1 'polypeptide(L)'
;SLITASRLATEKHCDWLVEAVVKAKESVPDISLDIYGKGGDEAKLKRLIGRLGCADYVHLMGQQKLDDVYKHYDAYVAASQSEGFGLTLMEAIGSGLPIVGFDVRYGNQTFIDDGQNGYKIPITDEMDQKEKIKLLSERIVRMFTEDDMDAFSGHSYEKAKEYLTKELLHRLK
;
A
#
# COMPACT_ATOMS: atom_id res chain seq x y z
N SER A 1 9.44 -6.98 0.35
CA SER A 1 8.28 -7.22 1.23
C SER A 1 7.33 -6.03 1.26
N LEU A 2 6.06 -6.31 1.22
CA LEU A 2 4.99 -5.31 1.20
C LEU A 2 4.20 -5.33 2.51
N ILE A 3 3.73 -4.17 2.91
CA ILE A 3 2.83 -4.01 4.05
C ILE A 3 1.57 -3.24 3.64
N THR A 4 0.44 -3.61 4.22
CA THR A 4 -0.76 -2.77 4.25
C THR A 4 -1.34 -2.83 5.67
N ALA A 5 -1.96 -1.75 6.10
CA ALA A 5 -2.56 -1.65 7.42
C ALA A 5 -3.88 -0.90 7.33
N SER A 6 -4.97 -1.57 7.71
CA SER A 6 -6.32 -0.98 7.67
C SER A 6 -7.29 -1.86 8.45
N ARG A 7 -8.52 -1.36 8.63
CA ARG A 7 -9.62 -2.26 9.00
C ARG A 7 -9.82 -3.26 7.88
N LEU A 8 -10.11 -4.51 8.22
CA LEU A 8 -10.41 -5.53 7.22
C LEU A 8 -11.89 -5.44 6.82
N ALA A 9 -12.21 -4.37 6.12
CA ALA A 9 -13.54 -4.05 5.64
C ALA A 9 -13.56 -4.08 4.12
N THR A 10 -14.74 -4.34 3.54
CA THR A 10 -14.90 -4.55 2.09
C THR A 10 -14.34 -3.38 1.28
N GLU A 11 -14.58 -2.14 1.70
CA GLU A 11 -14.12 -0.93 0.99
C GLU A 11 -12.60 -0.77 0.95
N LYS A 12 -11.87 -1.51 1.77
CA LYS A 12 -10.40 -1.49 1.77
C LYS A 12 -9.80 -2.41 0.71
N HIS A 13 -10.59 -3.31 0.16
CA HIS A 13 -10.18 -4.20 -0.93
C HIS A 13 -8.85 -4.92 -0.73
N CYS A 14 -8.62 -5.44 0.48
CA CYS A 14 -7.43 -6.25 0.75
C CYS A 14 -7.40 -7.50 -0.13
N ASP A 15 -8.55 -8.01 -0.55
CA ASP A 15 -8.66 -9.11 -1.51
C ASP A 15 -7.97 -8.78 -2.85
N TRP A 16 -8.09 -7.54 -3.32
CA TRP A 16 -7.40 -7.11 -4.55
C TRP A 16 -5.89 -7.10 -4.37
N LEU A 17 -5.41 -6.72 -3.19
CA LEU A 17 -3.98 -6.74 -2.90
C LEU A 17 -3.43 -8.17 -2.90
N VAL A 18 -4.17 -9.12 -2.32
CA VAL A 18 -3.79 -10.53 -2.34
C VAL A 18 -3.67 -11.02 -3.79
N GLU A 19 -4.68 -10.76 -4.61
CA GLU A 19 -4.68 -11.19 -6.02
C GLU A 19 -3.58 -10.49 -6.84
N ALA A 20 -3.32 -9.21 -6.58
CA ALA A 20 -2.25 -8.47 -7.25
C ALA A 20 -0.87 -9.04 -6.92
N VAL A 21 -0.64 -9.41 -5.66
CA VAL A 21 0.63 -10.02 -5.21
C VAL A 21 0.81 -11.41 -5.81
N VAL A 22 -0.24 -12.20 -5.87
CA VAL A 22 -0.19 -13.52 -6.54
C VAL A 22 0.22 -13.38 -8.00
N LYS A 23 -0.32 -12.41 -8.72
CA LYS A 23 0.10 -12.10 -10.09
C LYS A 23 1.55 -11.64 -10.19
N ALA A 24 1.97 -10.80 -9.27
CA ALA A 24 3.33 -10.25 -9.25
C ALA A 24 4.40 -11.29 -8.93
N LYS A 25 4.02 -12.39 -8.27
CA LYS A 25 4.94 -13.46 -7.85
C LYS A 25 5.77 -14.04 -8.99
N GLU A 26 5.21 -14.13 -10.19
CA GLU A 26 5.91 -14.66 -11.36
C GLU A 26 7.13 -13.81 -11.72
N SER A 27 7.02 -12.50 -11.61
CA SER A 27 8.08 -11.56 -11.96
C SER A 27 8.96 -11.17 -10.77
N VAL A 28 8.45 -11.31 -9.55
CA VAL A 28 9.15 -10.98 -8.31
C VAL A 28 9.04 -12.18 -7.37
N PRO A 29 9.91 -13.21 -7.55
CA PRO A 29 9.76 -14.48 -6.81
C PRO A 29 9.83 -14.36 -5.29
N ASP A 30 10.51 -13.36 -4.76
CA ASP A 30 10.67 -13.13 -3.33
C ASP A 30 9.62 -12.20 -2.73
N ILE A 31 8.59 -11.85 -3.50
CA ILE A 31 7.54 -10.95 -3.03
C ILE A 31 6.76 -11.57 -1.87
N SER A 32 6.44 -10.73 -0.88
CA SER A 32 5.56 -11.10 0.22
C SER A 32 4.66 -9.93 0.58
N LEU A 33 3.53 -10.23 1.23
CA LEU A 33 2.57 -9.22 1.69
C LEU A 33 2.11 -9.59 3.11
N ASP A 34 2.29 -8.64 4.02
CA ASP A 34 1.73 -8.74 5.37
C ASP A 34 0.60 -7.73 5.52
N ILE A 35 -0.57 -8.23 5.95
CA ILE A 35 -1.79 -7.43 6.11
C ILE A 35 -2.06 -7.27 7.61
N TYR A 36 -1.97 -6.04 8.10
CA TYR A 36 -2.23 -5.69 9.50
C TYR A 36 -3.63 -5.10 9.64
N GLY A 37 -4.31 -5.52 10.69
CA GLY A 37 -5.64 -5.04 11.01
C GLY A 37 -6.60 -6.17 11.36
N LYS A 38 -7.83 -5.78 11.70
CA LYS A 38 -8.93 -6.71 11.96
C LYS A 38 -10.22 -6.15 11.37
N GLY A 39 -11.22 -7.00 11.21
CA GLY A 39 -12.52 -6.59 10.69
C GLY A 39 -13.29 -7.76 10.10
N GLY A 40 -14.45 -7.44 9.54
CA GLY A 40 -15.40 -8.43 9.03
C GLY A 40 -14.91 -9.27 7.85
N ASP A 41 -13.92 -8.80 7.11
CA ASP A 41 -13.40 -9.52 5.94
C ASP A 41 -12.30 -10.54 6.28
N GLU A 42 -11.93 -10.71 7.54
CA GLU A 42 -10.85 -11.63 7.92
C GLU A 42 -11.08 -13.06 7.43
N ALA A 43 -12.28 -13.62 7.66
CA ALA A 43 -12.61 -14.97 7.22
C ALA A 43 -12.60 -15.10 5.69
N LYS A 44 -13.11 -14.09 4.98
CA LYS A 44 -13.08 -14.01 3.53
C LYS A 44 -11.66 -14.02 2.98
N LEU A 45 -10.76 -13.25 3.60
CA LEU A 45 -9.36 -13.18 3.21
C LEU A 45 -8.63 -14.50 3.47
N LYS A 46 -8.89 -15.15 4.61
CA LYS A 46 -8.33 -16.47 4.90
C LYS A 46 -8.73 -17.50 3.84
N ARG A 47 -9.99 -17.51 3.44
CA ARG A 47 -10.47 -18.41 2.38
C ARG A 47 -9.82 -18.11 1.04
N LEU A 48 -9.67 -16.84 0.69
CA LEU A 48 -9.01 -16.42 -0.55
C LEU A 48 -7.56 -16.86 -0.58
N ILE A 49 -6.81 -16.62 0.48
CA ILE A 49 -5.41 -17.02 0.60
C ILE A 49 -5.26 -18.53 0.45
N GLY A 50 -6.14 -19.31 1.10
CA GLY A 50 -6.16 -20.77 0.97
C GLY A 50 -6.47 -21.23 -0.44
N ARG A 51 -7.48 -20.62 -1.07
CA ARG A 51 -7.89 -20.96 -2.45
C ARG A 51 -6.79 -20.65 -3.47
N LEU A 52 -6.08 -19.54 -3.30
CA LEU A 52 -4.99 -19.14 -4.20
C LEU A 52 -3.66 -19.82 -3.86
N GLY A 53 -3.58 -20.57 -2.76
CA GLY A 53 -2.38 -21.29 -2.37
C GLY A 53 -1.20 -20.38 -2.04
N CYS A 54 -1.45 -19.18 -1.51
CA CYS A 54 -0.41 -18.19 -1.27
C CYS A 54 -0.07 -17.95 0.21
N ALA A 55 -0.45 -18.88 1.10
CA ALA A 55 -0.27 -18.70 2.54
C ALA A 55 1.20 -18.62 2.99
N ASP A 56 2.12 -19.06 2.18
CA ASP A 56 3.56 -18.99 2.48
C ASP A 56 4.16 -17.59 2.24
N TYR A 57 3.48 -16.72 1.49
CA TYR A 57 3.98 -15.36 1.24
C TYR A 57 2.94 -14.24 1.42
N VAL A 58 1.70 -14.56 1.78
CA VAL A 58 0.66 -13.58 2.14
C VAL A 58 0.13 -13.91 3.52
N HIS A 59 0.28 -12.99 4.46
CA HIS A 59 -0.01 -13.23 5.87
C HIS A 59 -0.99 -12.21 6.45
N LEU A 60 -1.95 -12.70 7.23
CA LEU A 60 -2.81 -11.86 8.05
C LEU A 60 -2.17 -11.74 9.43
N MET A 61 -1.71 -10.56 9.77
CA MET A 61 -0.89 -10.31 10.96
C MET A 61 -1.68 -9.91 12.20
N GLY A 62 -2.98 -9.65 12.05
CA GLY A 62 -3.79 -9.13 13.13
C GLY A 62 -3.54 -7.66 13.40
N GLN A 63 -4.19 -7.14 14.45
CA GLN A 63 -4.03 -5.74 14.85
C GLN A 63 -2.85 -5.62 15.82
N GLN A 64 -1.89 -4.76 15.48
CA GLN A 64 -0.68 -4.53 16.26
C GLN A 64 -0.33 -3.04 16.23
N LYS A 65 0.51 -2.59 17.17
CA LYS A 65 1.13 -1.26 17.09
C LYS A 65 2.18 -1.30 15.98
N LEU A 66 2.15 -0.30 15.11
CA LEU A 66 2.97 -0.30 13.91
C LEU A 66 4.16 0.67 13.95
N ASP A 67 4.36 1.38 15.05
CA ASP A 67 5.37 2.44 15.18
C ASP A 67 6.76 2.01 14.68
N ASP A 68 7.19 0.81 15.04
CA ASP A 68 8.50 0.27 14.64
C ASP A 68 8.39 -0.82 13.57
N VAL A 69 7.20 -1.05 13.01
CA VAL A 69 6.96 -2.15 12.07
C VAL A 69 7.26 -1.75 10.63
N TYR A 70 6.84 -0.56 10.21
CA TYR A 70 6.96 -0.10 8.82
C TYR A 70 8.38 -0.19 8.27
N LYS A 71 9.37 0.12 9.06
CA LYS A 71 10.79 0.13 8.63
C LYS A 71 11.33 -1.24 8.21
N HIS A 72 10.62 -2.32 8.52
CA HIS A 72 11.02 -3.68 8.15
C HIS A 72 10.50 -4.10 6.77
N TYR A 73 9.79 -3.23 6.09
CA TYR A 73 9.19 -3.50 4.79
C TYR A 73 9.80 -2.62 3.71
N ASP A 74 9.62 -3.05 2.46
CA ASP A 74 10.14 -2.31 1.30
C ASP A 74 9.17 -1.29 0.76
N ALA A 75 7.87 -1.53 0.86
CA ALA A 75 6.84 -0.61 0.36
C ALA A 75 5.48 -0.85 1.03
N TYR A 76 4.65 0.18 1.00
CA TYR A 76 3.26 0.14 1.45
C TYR A 76 2.35 0.06 0.24
N VAL A 77 1.32 -0.79 0.29
CA VAL A 77 0.33 -0.93 -0.77
C VAL A 77 -1.08 -0.73 -0.24
N ALA A 78 -1.94 -0.12 -1.04
CA ALA A 78 -3.33 0.13 -0.71
C ALA A 78 -4.22 -0.06 -1.93
N ALA A 79 -5.41 -0.64 -1.73
CA ALA A 79 -6.38 -0.85 -2.80
C ALA A 79 -7.73 -0.19 -2.52
N SER A 80 -7.82 0.63 -1.48
CA SER A 80 -9.02 1.39 -1.18
C SER A 80 -9.32 2.40 -2.28
N GLN A 81 -10.58 2.52 -2.66
CA GLN A 81 -11.02 3.49 -3.67
C GLN A 81 -11.42 4.82 -3.04
N SER A 82 -11.38 4.93 -1.73
CA SER A 82 -11.48 6.20 -1.02
C SER A 82 -10.73 6.08 0.29
N GLU A 83 -9.88 7.03 0.58
CA GLU A 83 -9.13 7.11 1.81
C GLU A 83 -9.44 8.43 2.50
N GLY A 84 -9.58 8.38 3.83
CA GLY A 84 -9.70 9.59 4.62
C GLY A 84 -8.39 10.38 4.64
N PHE A 85 -8.00 10.84 5.79
CA PHE A 85 -6.78 11.65 5.94
C PHE A 85 -5.50 10.91 5.52
N GLY A 86 -5.49 9.57 5.64
CA GLY A 86 -4.32 8.78 5.26
C GLY A 86 -3.25 8.72 6.34
N LEU A 87 -3.65 8.57 7.60
CA LEU A 87 -2.71 8.50 8.72
C LEU A 87 -1.69 7.37 8.55
N THR A 88 -2.13 6.19 8.08
CA THR A 88 -1.24 5.07 7.83
C THR A 88 -0.25 5.38 6.70
N LEU A 89 -0.69 6.12 5.67
CA LEU A 89 0.18 6.55 4.57
C LEU A 89 1.24 7.53 5.06
N MET A 90 0.84 8.48 5.91
CA MET A 90 1.77 9.44 6.51
C MET A 90 2.83 8.72 7.35
N GLU A 91 2.41 7.75 8.16
CA GLU A 91 3.33 6.93 8.96
C GLU A 91 4.27 6.12 8.07
N ALA A 92 3.75 5.55 6.97
CA ALA A 92 4.55 4.77 6.04
C ALA A 92 5.64 5.63 5.36
N ILE A 93 5.28 6.81 4.82
CA ILE A 93 6.28 7.67 4.20
C ILE A 93 7.27 8.24 5.23
N GLY A 94 6.82 8.49 6.45
CA GLY A 94 7.68 8.89 7.56
C GLY A 94 8.69 7.82 7.95
N SER A 95 8.42 6.57 7.61
CA SER A 95 9.32 5.42 7.80
C SER A 95 10.12 5.10 6.53
N GLY A 96 10.03 5.94 5.52
CA GLY A 96 10.79 5.80 4.28
C GLY A 96 10.20 4.81 3.28
N LEU A 97 8.92 4.45 3.38
CA LEU A 97 8.34 3.50 2.46
C LEU A 97 7.77 4.20 1.21
N PRO A 98 8.09 3.70 0.01
CA PRO A 98 7.31 4.00 -1.19
C PRO A 98 5.87 3.49 -1.04
N ILE A 99 4.94 4.10 -1.77
CA ILE A 99 3.52 3.72 -1.72
C ILE A 99 3.01 3.41 -3.12
N VAL A 100 2.26 2.32 -3.24
CA VAL A 100 1.45 2.04 -4.44
C VAL A 100 -0.02 2.06 -4.03
N GLY A 101 -0.79 2.91 -4.67
CA GLY A 101 -2.22 3.05 -4.40
C GLY A 101 -2.96 3.71 -5.56
N PHE A 102 -4.28 3.76 -5.48
CA PHE A 102 -5.10 4.41 -6.50
C PHE A 102 -5.09 5.93 -6.34
N ASP A 103 -5.31 6.65 -7.45
CA ASP A 103 -5.46 8.11 -7.45
C ASP A 103 -6.84 8.48 -6.91
N VAL A 104 -6.99 8.43 -5.59
CA VAL A 104 -8.24 8.70 -4.87
C VAL A 104 -7.99 9.66 -3.72
N ARG A 105 -9.05 10.39 -3.33
CA ARG A 105 -9.03 11.32 -2.19
C ARG A 105 -8.92 10.52 -0.87
N TYR A 106 -8.27 11.01 0.18
CA TYR A 106 -7.48 12.27 0.21
C TYR A 106 -6.00 11.94 0.38
N GLY A 107 -5.69 10.94 1.22
CA GLY A 107 -4.32 10.61 1.59
C GLY A 107 -3.46 10.22 0.39
N ASN A 108 -3.99 9.41 -0.53
CA ASN A 108 -3.24 8.98 -1.70
C ASN A 108 -2.79 10.17 -2.55
N GLN A 109 -3.67 11.14 -2.76
CA GLN A 109 -3.35 12.33 -3.53
C GLN A 109 -2.35 13.24 -2.81
N THR A 110 -2.39 13.24 -1.47
CA THR A 110 -1.50 14.07 -0.66
C THR A 110 -0.11 13.47 -0.53
N PHE A 111 0.00 12.16 -0.32
CA PHE A 111 1.24 11.50 0.10
C PHE A 111 1.97 10.73 -0.99
N ILE A 112 1.34 10.51 -2.16
CA ILE A 112 1.99 9.82 -3.28
C ILE A 112 2.30 10.83 -4.38
N ASP A 113 3.58 11.00 -4.70
CA ASP A 113 4.04 11.70 -5.89
C ASP A 113 4.38 10.65 -6.94
N ASP A 114 3.53 10.54 -7.97
CA ASP A 114 3.60 9.47 -8.96
C ASP A 114 4.97 9.41 -9.66
N GLY A 115 5.58 8.24 -9.63
CA GLY A 115 6.89 8.02 -10.22
C GLY A 115 8.06 8.54 -9.38
N GLN A 116 7.83 9.10 -8.19
CA GLN A 116 8.87 9.68 -7.34
C GLN A 116 9.00 8.98 -5.99
N ASN A 117 7.89 8.64 -5.35
CA ASN A 117 7.90 7.83 -4.13
C ASN A 117 6.92 6.66 -4.20
N GLY A 118 6.65 6.18 -5.38
CA GLY A 118 5.75 5.08 -5.65
C GLY A 118 4.85 5.38 -6.83
N TYR A 119 3.65 4.83 -6.83
CA TYR A 119 2.71 4.99 -7.93
C TYR A 119 1.32 5.32 -7.43
N LYS A 120 0.73 6.33 -8.07
CA LYS A 120 -0.64 6.77 -7.86
C LYS A 120 -1.42 6.41 -9.13
N ILE A 121 -2.15 5.32 -9.08
CA ILE A 121 -2.76 4.70 -10.25
C ILE A 121 -4.10 5.35 -10.57
N PRO A 122 -4.26 5.98 -11.75
CA PRO A 122 -5.56 6.51 -12.17
C PRO A 122 -6.56 5.38 -12.36
N ILE A 123 -7.78 5.57 -11.85
CA ILE A 123 -8.88 4.64 -12.06
C ILE A 123 -10.12 5.40 -12.52
N THR A 124 -11.00 4.72 -13.27
CA THR A 124 -12.27 5.25 -13.75
C THR A 124 -13.41 4.34 -13.32
N ASP A 125 -14.64 4.86 -13.37
CA ASP A 125 -15.83 4.06 -13.02
C ASP A 125 -16.08 2.92 -14.01
N GLU A 126 -15.55 3.01 -15.24
CA GLU A 126 -15.69 1.98 -16.26
C GLU A 126 -14.74 0.80 -16.06
N MET A 127 -13.68 0.98 -15.29
CA MET A 127 -12.74 -0.10 -14.99
C MET A 127 -13.37 -1.13 -14.07
N ASP A 128 -13.26 -2.41 -14.46
CA ASP A 128 -13.69 -3.50 -13.61
C ASP A 128 -12.62 -3.86 -12.56
N GLN A 129 -12.99 -4.71 -11.63
CA GLN A 129 -12.11 -5.21 -10.58
C GLN A 129 -10.85 -5.84 -11.14
N LYS A 130 -10.99 -6.66 -12.18
CA LYS A 130 -9.89 -7.39 -12.80
C LYS A 130 -8.83 -6.45 -13.37
N GLU A 131 -9.26 -5.36 -14.00
CA GLU A 131 -8.36 -4.35 -14.56
C GLU A 131 -7.63 -3.59 -13.44
N LYS A 132 -8.33 -3.24 -12.37
CA LYS A 132 -7.72 -2.56 -11.20
C LYS A 132 -6.65 -3.44 -10.53
N ILE A 133 -6.93 -4.73 -10.36
CA ILE A 133 -5.96 -5.69 -9.81
C ILE A 133 -4.74 -5.80 -10.73
N LYS A 134 -4.95 -5.86 -12.02
CA LYS A 134 -3.88 -5.91 -13.01
C LYS A 134 -2.96 -4.68 -12.90
N LEU A 135 -3.53 -3.50 -12.81
CA LEU A 135 -2.77 -2.25 -12.66
C LEU A 135 -1.95 -2.23 -11.37
N LEU A 136 -2.54 -2.67 -10.25
CA LEU A 136 -1.80 -2.81 -8.98
C LEU A 136 -0.60 -3.73 -9.15
N SER A 137 -0.81 -4.90 -9.74
CA SER A 137 0.25 -5.89 -9.96
C SER A 137 1.37 -5.33 -10.84
N GLU A 138 1.02 -4.68 -11.94
CA GLU A 138 2.00 -4.10 -12.88
C GLU A 138 2.86 -3.03 -12.21
N ARG A 139 2.28 -2.16 -11.39
CA ARG A 139 3.03 -1.12 -10.68
C ARG A 139 3.93 -1.70 -9.60
N ILE A 140 3.47 -2.72 -8.90
CA ILE A 140 4.28 -3.43 -7.89
C ILE A 140 5.49 -4.08 -8.57
N VAL A 141 5.28 -4.79 -9.67
CA VAL A 141 6.36 -5.43 -10.43
C VAL A 141 7.37 -4.38 -10.92
N ARG A 142 6.89 -3.30 -11.52
CA ARG A 142 7.74 -2.23 -12.02
C ARG A 142 8.61 -1.64 -10.91
N MET A 143 8.01 -1.40 -9.74
CA MET A 143 8.74 -0.83 -8.61
C MET A 143 9.92 -1.71 -8.19
N PHE A 144 9.73 -3.03 -8.13
CA PHE A 144 10.78 -3.95 -7.70
C PHE A 144 11.78 -4.32 -8.79
N THR A 145 11.44 -4.16 -10.07
CA THR A 145 12.29 -4.61 -11.19
C THR A 145 12.95 -3.47 -11.95
N GLU A 146 12.38 -2.28 -11.94
CA GLU A 146 12.85 -1.17 -12.79
C GLU A 146 13.27 0.08 -12.02
N ASP A 147 12.73 0.29 -10.81
CA ASP A 147 12.89 1.54 -10.10
C ASP A 147 14.02 1.49 -9.06
N ASP A 148 14.56 2.66 -8.75
CA ASP A 148 15.51 2.86 -7.67
C ASP A 148 14.72 3.03 -6.35
N MET A 149 14.66 1.96 -5.55
CA MET A 149 13.93 1.94 -4.28
C MET A 149 14.54 2.92 -3.26
N ASP A 150 15.86 3.13 -3.27
CA ASP A 150 16.50 4.08 -2.37
C ASP A 150 16.09 5.52 -2.71
N ALA A 151 15.99 5.84 -3.98
CA ALA A 151 15.49 7.15 -4.44
C ALA A 151 14.03 7.36 -4.03
N PHE A 152 13.19 6.36 -4.19
CA PHE A 152 11.80 6.41 -3.76
C PHE A 152 11.67 6.58 -2.24
N SER A 153 12.47 5.85 -1.48
CA SER A 153 12.52 5.94 -0.03
C SER A 153 12.92 7.35 0.42
N GLY A 154 13.96 7.90 -0.19
CA GLY A 154 14.43 9.26 0.08
C GLY A 154 13.36 10.30 -0.19
N HIS A 155 12.63 10.18 -1.30
CA HIS A 155 11.53 11.08 -1.62
C HIS A 155 10.39 10.98 -0.61
N SER A 156 10.06 9.78 -0.13
CA SER A 156 9.06 9.58 0.92
C SER A 156 9.45 10.31 2.21
N TYR A 157 10.70 10.20 2.64
CA TYR A 157 11.19 10.93 3.82
C TYR A 157 11.07 12.44 3.65
N GLU A 158 11.46 12.97 2.50
CA GLU A 158 11.35 14.42 2.22
C GLU A 158 9.89 14.86 2.20
N LYS A 159 9.01 14.08 1.62
CA LYS A 159 7.57 14.36 1.58
C LYS A 159 6.98 14.43 2.99
N ALA A 160 7.32 13.48 3.85
CA ALA A 160 6.88 13.45 5.24
C ALA A 160 7.37 14.67 6.00
N LYS A 161 8.62 15.04 5.81
CA LYS A 161 9.25 16.20 6.45
C LYS A 161 8.58 17.50 6.03
N GLU A 162 8.31 17.68 4.74
CA GLU A 162 7.58 18.84 4.22
C GLU A 162 6.20 18.97 4.84
N TYR A 163 5.48 17.86 4.90
CA TYR A 163 4.14 17.83 5.48
C TYR A 163 4.14 18.23 6.94
N LEU A 164 5.05 17.69 7.75
CA LEU A 164 5.18 18.03 9.18
C LEU A 164 5.54 19.50 9.39
N THR A 165 6.42 20.04 8.55
CA THR A 165 6.81 21.46 8.59
C THR A 165 5.61 22.37 8.32
N LYS A 166 4.82 22.06 7.30
CA LYS A 166 3.60 22.81 6.97
C LYS A 166 2.59 22.77 8.11
N GLU A 167 2.39 21.61 8.71
CA GLU A 167 1.47 21.45 9.84
C GLU A 167 1.92 22.25 11.06
N LEU A 168 3.21 22.25 11.38
CA LEU A 168 3.77 23.04 12.48
C LEU A 168 3.56 24.54 12.24
N LEU A 169 3.87 25.02 11.04
CA LEU A 169 3.68 26.42 10.67
C LEU A 169 2.20 26.85 10.74
N HIS A 170 1.30 25.97 10.32
CA HIS A 170 -0.14 26.24 10.40
C HIS A 170 -0.62 26.39 11.86
N ARG A 171 -0.10 25.56 12.76
CA ARG A 171 -0.45 25.61 14.19
C ARG A 171 0.08 26.87 14.91
N LEU A 172 1.15 27.46 14.39
CA LEU A 172 1.73 28.68 14.94
C LEU A 172 1.00 29.96 14.51
N LYS A 173 0.11 29.85 13.55
CA LYS A 173 -0.76 30.96 13.12
C LYS A 173 -2.06 30.96 13.89
#